data_cd3c51f78f2bc7c01af4a49a37e960f8
#
_entry.id   cd3c51f78f2bc7c01af4a49a37e960f8
#
_cell.length_a   1.000
_cell.length_b   1.000
_cell.length_c   1.000
_cell.angle_alpha   90.00
_cell.angle_beta   90.00
_cell.angle_gamma   90.00
#
_symmetry.space_group_name_H-M   'P 1'
#
loop_
_entity.id
_entity.type
_entity.pdbx_description
1 polymer ?
#
loop_
_entity_poly.entity_id
_entity_poly.type
_entity_poly.pdbx_seq_one_letter_code
_entity_poly.pdbx_strand_id
1 'polypeptide(L)'
;MTQTLRVTLGQHSRGGVHGVNQDFQGAMLPHEPLRSRKGIAVALADGIGSSPVSQEASAAAVRSFLEDYYATSDAWSVRRSAQRVLGATNAWLHAQTMRSHARFDKDRGYVCTFSALVVKGREVHVLHV
;
A
#
# COMPACT_ATOMS: atom_id res chain seq x y z
N MET A 1 17.56 14.41 23.54
CA MET A 1 17.02 15.02 22.31
C MET A 1 16.58 13.95 21.33
N THR A 2 15.32 13.94 20.99
CA THR A 2 14.81 13.09 19.94
C THR A 2 15.18 13.67 18.57
N GLN A 3 15.92 12.92 17.76
CA GLN A 3 16.19 13.33 16.41
C GLN A 3 14.91 13.18 15.58
N THR A 4 14.48 14.26 14.95
CA THR A 4 13.34 14.23 14.04
C THR A 4 13.77 13.65 12.70
N LEU A 5 13.03 12.66 12.24
CA LEU A 5 13.25 12.05 10.93
C LEU A 5 12.95 13.08 9.83
N ARG A 6 13.91 13.27 8.94
CA ARG A 6 13.75 14.12 7.75
C ARG A 6 13.75 13.26 6.50
N VAL A 7 12.82 13.55 5.61
CA VAL A 7 12.70 12.83 4.35
C VAL A 7 12.40 13.80 3.23
N THR A 8 13.05 13.59 2.10
CA THR A 8 12.69 14.21 0.83
C THR A 8 12.16 13.12 -0.09
N LEU A 9 11.12 13.42 -0.85
CA LEU A 9 10.43 12.44 -1.68
C LEU A 9 10.39 12.90 -3.14
N GLY A 10 10.72 11.98 -4.04
CA GLY A 10 10.48 12.15 -5.47
C GLY A 10 9.66 10.98 -5.97
N GLN A 11 8.69 11.24 -6.83
CA GLN A 11 7.80 10.21 -7.38
C GLN A 11 7.63 10.40 -8.89
N HIS A 12 7.58 9.27 -9.60
CA HIS A 12 7.25 9.24 -11.01
C HIS A 12 6.63 7.89 -11.35
N SER A 13 5.59 7.91 -12.18
CA SER A 13 4.95 6.70 -12.68
C SER A 13 4.39 6.95 -14.08
N ARG A 14 4.53 5.95 -14.96
CA ARG A 14 4.20 6.10 -16.36
C ARG A 14 3.81 4.76 -16.97
N GLY A 15 2.80 4.75 -17.84
CA GLY A 15 2.29 3.54 -18.50
C GLY A 15 3.24 2.92 -19.53
N GLY A 16 4.15 3.72 -20.07
CA GLY A 16 5.08 3.24 -21.09
C GLY A 16 4.38 2.77 -22.35
N VAL A 17 4.91 1.69 -22.94
CA VAL A 17 4.39 1.12 -24.19
C VAL A 17 3.06 0.36 -24.03
N HIS A 18 2.68 0.02 -22.79
CA HIS A 18 1.46 -0.73 -22.53
C HIS A 18 0.19 0.13 -22.49
N GLY A 19 0.32 1.46 -22.52
CA GLY A 19 -0.80 2.40 -22.53
C GLY A 19 -1.46 2.59 -21.18
N VAL A 20 -2.01 1.53 -20.57
CA VAL A 20 -2.63 1.58 -19.25
C VAL A 20 -1.56 1.37 -18.18
N ASN A 21 -1.46 2.30 -17.24
CA ASN A 21 -0.58 2.15 -16.09
C ASN A 21 -1.31 1.39 -14.97
N GLN A 22 -0.89 0.16 -14.72
CA GLN A 22 -1.47 -0.71 -13.69
C GLN A 22 -0.72 -0.62 -12.36
N ASP A 23 0.34 0.18 -12.30
CA ASP A 23 1.08 0.45 -11.09
C ASP A 23 0.47 1.62 -10.34
N PHE A 24 0.67 1.64 -9.04
CA PHE A 24 0.29 2.77 -8.21
C PHE A 24 1.30 2.93 -7.08
N GLN A 25 1.56 4.15 -6.69
CA GLN A 25 2.49 4.45 -5.61
C GLN A 25 1.97 5.62 -4.79
N GLY A 26 2.44 5.70 -3.55
CA GLY A 26 2.14 6.80 -2.67
C GLY A 26 3.04 6.84 -1.46
N ALA A 27 3.01 7.94 -0.76
CA ALA A 27 3.74 8.13 0.47
C ALA A 27 2.92 8.98 1.44
N MET A 28 3.15 8.73 2.74
CA MET A 28 2.58 9.53 3.80
C MET A 28 3.74 10.04 4.68
N LEU A 29 3.89 11.37 4.71
CA LEU A 29 4.87 12.06 5.53
C LEU A 29 4.13 12.92 6.56
N PRO A 30 3.64 12.31 7.65
CA PRO A 30 2.82 13.03 8.60
C PRO A 30 3.64 14.04 9.40
N HIS A 31 2.96 15.02 9.97
CA HIS A 31 3.55 15.94 10.94
C HIS A 31 3.68 15.28 12.32
N GLU A 32 4.53 15.84 13.17
CA GLU A 32 4.60 15.43 14.56
C GLU A 32 3.26 15.71 15.28
N PRO A 33 2.84 14.92 16.25
CA PRO A 33 3.57 13.76 16.85
C PRO A 33 3.37 12.44 16.08
N LEU A 34 2.56 12.41 15.05
CA LEU A 34 2.22 11.18 14.32
C LEU A 34 3.45 10.56 13.64
N ARG A 35 4.37 11.39 13.13
CA ARG A 35 5.61 10.92 12.51
C ARG A 35 6.45 10.10 13.48
N SER A 36 6.62 10.58 14.72
CA SER A 36 7.38 9.85 15.73
C SER A 36 6.67 8.60 16.21
N ARG A 37 5.33 8.61 16.25
CA ARG A 37 4.54 7.49 16.76
C ARG A 37 4.36 6.38 15.73
N LYS A 38 4.20 6.73 14.47
CA LYS A 38 3.85 5.78 13.40
C LYS A 38 4.87 5.72 12.27
N GLY A 39 5.74 6.72 12.16
CA GLY A 39 6.76 6.79 11.13
C GLY A 39 6.27 7.37 9.81
N ILE A 40 7.12 7.22 8.79
CA ILE A 40 6.85 7.59 7.41
C ILE A 40 6.57 6.31 6.65
N ALA A 41 5.55 6.31 5.80
CA ALA A 41 5.19 5.14 5.01
C ALA A 41 5.24 5.44 3.52
N VAL A 42 5.78 4.50 2.76
CA VAL A 42 5.79 4.51 1.29
C VAL A 42 5.21 3.18 0.83
N ALA A 43 4.40 3.20 -0.21
CA ALA A 43 3.80 1.99 -0.75
C ALA A 43 3.77 2.00 -2.27
N LEU A 44 3.91 0.82 -2.85
CA LEU A 44 3.93 0.59 -4.29
C LEU A 44 3.19 -0.71 -4.58
N ALA A 45 2.33 -0.69 -5.58
CA ALA A 45 1.62 -1.86 -6.06
C ALA A 45 1.75 -1.97 -7.57
N ASP A 46 1.88 -3.21 -8.05
CA ASP A 46 2.01 -3.56 -9.46
C ASP A 46 0.85 -4.49 -9.82
N GLY A 47 -0.01 -4.05 -10.72
CA GLY A 47 -1.15 -4.82 -11.18
C GLY A 47 -0.78 -5.88 -12.21
N ILE A 48 -1.60 -6.92 -12.31
CA ILE A 48 -1.41 -8.01 -13.27
C ILE A 48 -1.92 -7.57 -14.65
N GLY A 49 -1.08 -7.68 -15.67
CA GLY A 49 -1.36 -7.20 -17.02
C GLY A 49 -2.58 -7.85 -17.67
N SER A 50 -2.94 -9.08 -17.30
CA SER A 50 -4.10 -9.79 -17.84
C SER A 50 -5.44 -9.30 -17.27
N SER A 51 -5.42 -8.54 -16.17
CA SER A 51 -6.64 -8.09 -15.51
C SER A 51 -7.04 -6.68 -15.95
N PRO A 52 -8.32 -6.49 -16.37
CA PRO A 52 -8.82 -5.16 -16.72
C PRO A 52 -9.04 -4.23 -15.51
N VAL A 53 -9.01 -4.76 -14.29
CA VAL A 53 -9.27 -4.02 -13.05
C VAL A 53 -8.06 -3.96 -12.11
N SER A 54 -6.89 -4.40 -12.57
CA SER A 54 -5.66 -4.36 -11.77
C SER A 54 -5.23 -2.95 -11.39
N GLN A 55 -5.49 -1.97 -12.23
CA GLN A 55 -5.22 -0.56 -11.93
C GLN A 55 -5.99 -0.12 -10.68
N GLU A 56 -7.25 -0.50 -10.60
CA GLU A 56 -8.10 -0.21 -9.44
C GLU A 56 -7.60 -0.94 -8.19
N ALA A 57 -7.16 -2.19 -8.36
CA ALA A 57 -6.60 -2.97 -7.26
C ALA A 57 -5.34 -2.32 -6.70
N SER A 58 -4.41 -1.92 -7.56
CA SER A 58 -3.17 -1.26 -7.17
C SER A 58 -3.44 0.07 -6.43
N ALA A 59 -4.34 0.89 -6.96
CA ALA A 59 -4.71 2.15 -6.33
C ALA A 59 -5.37 1.93 -4.96
N ALA A 60 -6.30 0.98 -4.87
CA ALA A 60 -6.99 0.67 -3.62
C ALA A 60 -6.01 0.14 -2.56
N ALA A 61 -5.10 -0.75 -2.94
CA ALA A 61 -4.12 -1.33 -2.02
C ALA A 61 -3.22 -0.24 -1.42
N VAL A 62 -2.67 0.64 -2.24
CA VAL A 62 -1.77 1.71 -1.79
C VAL A 62 -2.51 2.73 -0.94
N ARG A 63 -3.66 3.22 -1.40
CA ARG A 63 -4.44 4.22 -0.65
C ARG A 63 -4.92 3.69 0.69
N SER A 64 -5.46 2.47 0.71
CA SER A 64 -5.93 1.84 1.95
C SER A 64 -4.80 1.67 2.94
N PHE A 65 -3.64 1.21 2.48
CA PHE A 65 -2.49 1.03 3.36
C PHE A 65 -2.06 2.36 3.99
N LEU A 66 -1.89 3.40 3.17
CA LEU A 66 -1.41 4.69 3.65
C LEU A 66 -2.40 5.36 4.61
N GLU A 67 -3.70 5.22 4.38
CA GLU A 67 -4.72 5.77 5.25
C GLU A 67 -4.91 4.93 6.51
N ASP A 68 -5.12 3.64 6.36
CA ASP A 68 -5.54 2.76 7.45
C ASP A 68 -4.39 2.42 8.40
N TYR A 69 -3.15 2.37 7.91
CA TYR A 69 -1.99 2.16 8.76
C TYR A 69 -1.93 3.20 9.88
N TYR A 70 -2.14 4.47 9.55
CA TYR A 70 -2.11 5.56 10.54
C TYR A 70 -3.35 5.59 11.44
N ALA A 71 -4.41 4.92 11.06
CA ALA A 71 -5.61 4.76 11.88
C ALA A 71 -5.51 3.63 12.90
N THR A 72 -4.49 2.78 12.81
CA THR A 72 -4.28 1.72 13.80
C THR A 72 -3.75 2.28 15.12
N SER A 73 -3.89 1.51 16.20
CA SER A 73 -3.47 1.94 17.52
C SER A 73 -1.97 2.25 17.58
N ASP A 74 -1.61 3.35 18.26
CA ASP A 74 -0.21 3.70 18.54
C ASP A 74 0.49 2.67 19.42
N ALA A 75 -0.29 1.89 20.18
CA ALA A 75 0.23 0.82 21.04
C ALA A 75 0.67 -0.42 20.26
N TRP A 76 0.26 -0.53 18.99
CA TRP A 76 0.64 -1.67 18.17
C TRP A 76 2.01 -1.45 17.52
N SER A 77 2.74 -2.55 17.34
CA SER A 77 3.96 -2.52 16.53
C SER A 77 3.65 -2.17 15.07
N VAL A 78 4.65 -1.70 14.35
CA VAL A 78 4.54 -1.48 12.89
C VAL A 78 4.06 -2.77 12.21
N ARG A 79 4.67 -3.90 12.56
CA ARG A 79 4.33 -5.20 11.99
C ARG A 79 2.85 -5.55 12.20
N ARG A 80 2.36 -5.41 13.42
CA ARG A 80 0.95 -5.72 13.74
C ARG A 80 -0.02 -4.82 12.98
N SER A 81 0.25 -3.52 12.96
CA SER A 81 -0.56 -2.55 12.23
C SER A 81 -0.60 -2.87 10.75
N ALA A 82 0.56 -3.11 10.16
CA ALA A 82 0.68 -3.40 8.73
C ALA A 82 -0.02 -4.71 8.33
N GLN A 83 0.18 -5.77 9.12
CA GLN A 83 -0.48 -7.07 8.86
C GLN A 83 -1.99 -6.95 8.95
N ARG A 84 -2.49 -6.19 9.91
CA ARG A 84 -3.94 -5.98 10.06
C ARG A 84 -4.53 -5.25 8.86
N VAL A 85 -3.87 -4.19 8.43
CA VAL A 85 -4.31 -3.39 7.29
C VAL A 85 -4.25 -4.18 5.99
N LEU A 86 -3.15 -4.88 5.74
CA LEU A 86 -2.99 -5.71 4.55
C LEU A 86 -4.01 -6.84 4.50
N GLY A 87 -4.28 -7.48 5.63
CA GLY A 87 -5.30 -8.54 5.70
C GLY A 87 -6.67 -8.02 5.32
N ALA A 88 -7.06 -6.85 5.83
CA ALA A 88 -8.35 -6.24 5.50
C ALA A 88 -8.44 -5.84 4.02
N THR A 89 -7.38 -5.26 3.48
CA THR A 89 -7.32 -4.88 2.06
C THR A 89 -7.41 -6.11 1.16
N ASN A 90 -6.67 -7.17 1.50
CA ASN A 90 -6.72 -8.43 0.73
C ASN A 90 -8.13 -9.03 0.74
N ALA A 91 -8.80 -9.03 1.89
CA ALA A 91 -10.18 -9.53 1.99
C ALA A 91 -11.14 -8.71 1.12
N TRP A 92 -10.96 -7.39 1.09
CA TRP A 92 -11.78 -6.52 0.26
C TRP A 92 -11.56 -6.78 -1.25
N LEU A 93 -10.30 -6.87 -1.67
CA LEU A 93 -9.94 -7.16 -3.07
C LEU A 93 -10.49 -8.52 -3.51
N HIS A 94 -10.38 -9.53 -2.64
CA HIS A 94 -10.94 -10.85 -2.89
C HIS A 94 -12.46 -10.79 -3.05
N ALA A 95 -13.15 -10.06 -2.18
CA ALA A 95 -14.60 -9.89 -2.26
C ALA A 95 -15.02 -9.19 -3.56
N GLN A 96 -14.27 -8.17 -4.00
CA GLN A 96 -14.53 -7.51 -5.28
C GLN A 96 -14.36 -8.48 -6.45
N THR A 97 -13.33 -9.30 -6.44
CA THR A 97 -13.09 -10.33 -7.46
C THR A 97 -14.27 -11.31 -7.52
N MET A 98 -14.74 -11.78 -6.38
CA MET A 98 -15.85 -12.76 -6.30
C MET A 98 -17.19 -12.18 -6.76
N ARG A 99 -17.38 -10.86 -6.71
CA ARG A 99 -18.57 -10.17 -7.22
C ARG A 99 -18.48 -9.84 -8.70
N SER A 100 -17.31 -10.00 -9.30
CA SER A 100 -17.06 -9.65 -10.69
C SER A 100 -17.20 -10.86 -11.62
N HIS A 101 -17.03 -10.60 -12.92
CA HIS A 101 -16.94 -11.67 -13.92
C HIS A 101 -15.66 -12.50 -13.76
N ALA A 102 -14.69 -12.04 -13.00
CA ALA A 102 -13.43 -12.72 -12.74
C ALA A 102 -13.49 -13.75 -11.60
N ARG A 103 -14.65 -14.01 -11.04
CA ARG A 103 -14.80 -14.98 -9.93
C ARG A 103 -14.32 -16.40 -10.28
N PHE A 104 -14.33 -16.77 -11.56
CA PHE A 104 -13.87 -18.06 -12.07
C PHE A 104 -12.46 -18.00 -12.66
N ASP A 105 -11.91 -16.80 -12.88
CA ASP A 105 -10.56 -16.57 -13.39
C ASP A 105 -9.96 -15.41 -12.60
N LYS A 106 -9.31 -15.74 -11.48
CA LYS A 106 -8.83 -14.76 -10.51
C LYS A 106 -7.74 -13.85 -11.07
N ASP A 107 -7.01 -14.29 -12.10
CA ASP A 107 -5.96 -13.48 -12.73
C ASP A 107 -6.55 -12.30 -13.53
N ARG A 108 -7.84 -12.28 -13.72
CA ARG A 108 -8.57 -11.17 -14.35
C ARG A 108 -9.29 -10.29 -13.33
N GLY A 109 -9.13 -10.57 -12.04
CA GLY A 109 -9.78 -9.87 -10.94
C GLY A 109 -8.94 -8.73 -10.38
N TYR A 110 -9.30 -8.34 -9.16
CA TYR A 110 -8.62 -7.28 -8.40
C TYR A 110 -7.36 -7.83 -7.75
N VAL A 111 -6.31 -7.97 -8.55
CA VAL A 111 -5.05 -8.60 -8.16
C VAL A 111 -3.89 -7.66 -8.43
N CYS A 112 -3.01 -7.52 -7.45
CA CYS A 112 -1.76 -6.77 -7.58
C CYS A 112 -0.71 -7.33 -6.64
N THR A 113 0.54 -7.05 -6.91
CA THR A 113 1.59 -7.17 -5.90
C THR A 113 1.55 -5.95 -5.00
N PHE A 114 2.16 -6.04 -3.85
CA PHE A 114 2.22 -4.92 -2.91
C PHE A 114 3.54 -4.90 -2.19
N SER A 115 4.16 -3.74 -2.14
CA SER A 115 5.38 -3.50 -1.37
C SER A 115 5.22 -2.22 -0.58
N ALA A 116 5.60 -2.25 0.68
CA ALA A 116 5.58 -1.08 1.54
C ALA A 116 6.84 -0.98 2.38
N LEU A 117 7.18 0.25 2.71
CA LEU A 117 8.29 0.59 3.58
C LEU A 117 7.77 1.52 4.66
N VAL A 118 8.04 1.21 5.93
CA VAL A 118 7.77 2.11 7.04
C VAL A 118 9.08 2.43 7.73
N VAL A 119 9.40 3.70 7.83
CA VAL A 119 10.58 4.19 8.54
C VAL A 119 10.12 4.88 9.81
N LYS A 120 10.44 4.28 10.95
CA LYS A 120 10.05 4.79 12.26
C LYS A 120 11.29 4.88 13.17
N GLY A 121 11.67 6.11 13.52
CA GLY A 121 12.90 6.34 14.27
C GLY A 121 14.12 5.84 13.48
N ARG A 122 14.80 4.85 14.02
CA ARG A 122 15.98 4.23 13.42
C ARG A 122 15.68 2.86 12.80
N GLU A 123 14.42 2.47 12.73
CA GLU A 123 14.00 1.18 12.22
C GLU A 123 13.37 1.34 10.84
N VAL A 124 13.63 0.39 9.98
CA VAL A 124 13.01 0.25 8.66
C VAL A 124 12.28 -1.08 8.60
N HIS A 125 11.02 -1.02 8.26
CA HIS A 125 10.16 -2.21 8.12
C HIS A 125 9.75 -2.33 6.67
N VAL A 126 9.97 -3.50 6.09
CA VAL A 126 9.64 -3.80 4.70
C VAL A 126 8.57 -4.89 4.67
N LEU A 127 7.53 -4.66 3.88
CA LEU A 127 6.46 -5.61 3.66
C LEU A 127 6.35 -5.86 2.16
N HIS A 128 6.16 -7.12 1.79
CA HIS A 128 5.99 -7.49 0.37
C HIS A 128 5.05 -8.69 0.26
N VAL A 129 4.10 -8.59 -0.68
CA VAL A 129 3.15 -9.65 -1.03
C VAL A 129 3.03 -9.77 -2.53
#